data_0d83741267d84ba4965ec6be96904d27
#
_entry.id   0d83741267d84ba4965ec6be96904d27
#
_cell.length_a   1.000
_cell.length_b   1.000
_cell.length_c   1.000
_cell.angle_alpha   90.00
_cell.angle_beta   90.00
_cell.angle_gamma   90.00
#
_symmetry.space_group_name_H-M   'P 1'
#
loop_
_entity.id
_entity.type
_entity.pdbx_description
1 polymer ?
#
loop_
_entity_poly.entity_id
_entity_poly.type
_entity_poly.pdbx_seq_one_letter_code
_entity_poly.pdbx_strand_id
1 'polypeptide(L)'
;MKIENGVAKKYRKSVDDALDAIIAQGNDDHKRVTKLILDSKMLIQVKPVSEVKASGVTGVISPWRTRGKLDEPMGLKEALGEIYICIAEETIDTGGQRGCEGTLVHEGRHAYDFAQMIESLSEADINPLKVFDPTLYELELAAHKTAGEYMLCVNRGEYINEGLDLGILGKEATGQCFVSDDGIKLRLKTNYSVTHDGDQGRLASEIVGLR
;
A
#
# COMPACT_ATOMS: atom_id res chain seq x y z
N MET A 1 -6.67 -14.07 1.58
CA MET A 1 -6.36 -13.13 2.69
C MET A 1 -6.81 -13.71 4.03
N LYS A 2 -6.14 -13.33 5.12
CA LYS A 2 -6.48 -13.71 6.49
C LYS A 2 -6.40 -12.48 7.40
N ILE A 3 -7.48 -12.17 8.12
CA ILE A 3 -7.42 -11.19 9.22
C ILE A 3 -6.91 -11.91 10.48
N GLU A 4 -5.95 -11.29 11.19
CA GLU A 4 -5.32 -11.88 12.37
C GLU A 4 -6.36 -12.27 13.44
N ASN A 5 -6.14 -13.42 14.10
CA ASN A 5 -6.97 -13.83 15.23
C ASN A 5 -6.79 -12.83 16.39
N GLY A 6 -7.89 -12.43 17.04
CA GLY A 6 -7.83 -11.43 18.11
C GLY A 6 -8.22 -10.01 17.68
N VAL A 7 -8.17 -9.67 16.39
CA VAL A 7 -8.72 -8.40 15.89
C VAL A 7 -10.19 -8.30 16.27
N ALA A 8 -10.59 -7.19 16.92
CA ALA A 8 -11.95 -6.98 17.38
C ALA A 8 -12.97 -7.00 16.23
N LYS A 9 -14.19 -7.50 16.51
CA LYS A 9 -15.23 -7.69 15.49
C LYS A 9 -15.55 -6.40 14.70
N LYS A 10 -15.54 -5.23 15.39
CA LYS A 10 -15.77 -3.92 14.74
C LYS A 10 -14.76 -3.64 13.65
N TYR A 11 -13.47 -3.89 13.91
CA TYR A 11 -12.39 -3.64 12.95
C TYR A 11 -12.39 -4.67 11.80
N ARG A 12 -12.73 -5.94 12.10
CA ARG A 12 -12.91 -6.95 11.04
C ARG A 12 -13.94 -6.50 10.04
N LYS A 13 -15.10 -6.04 10.56
CA LYS A 13 -16.16 -5.53 9.71
C LYS A 13 -15.71 -4.32 8.89
N SER A 14 -15.00 -3.37 9.49
CA SER A 14 -14.49 -2.19 8.78
C SER A 14 -13.53 -2.57 7.64
N VAL A 15 -12.66 -3.56 7.87
CA VAL A 15 -11.73 -4.07 6.84
C VAL A 15 -12.50 -4.77 5.71
N ASP A 16 -13.46 -5.64 6.04
CA ASP A 16 -14.27 -6.35 5.03
C ASP A 16 -15.09 -5.34 4.21
N ASP A 17 -15.79 -4.40 4.86
CA ASP A 17 -16.57 -3.35 4.20
C ASP A 17 -15.67 -2.46 3.30
N ALA A 18 -14.44 -2.18 3.71
CA ALA A 18 -13.50 -1.37 2.93
C ALA A 18 -13.01 -2.12 1.67
N LEU A 19 -12.69 -3.40 1.78
CA LEU A 19 -12.30 -4.22 0.64
C LEU A 19 -13.45 -4.34 -0.39
N ASP A 20 -14.68 -4.51 0.09
CA ASP A 20 -15.86 -4.54 -0.77
C ASP A 20 -16.08 -3.18 -1.46
N ALA A 21 -15.91 -2.07 -0.74
CA ALA A 21 -16.03 -0.73 -1.29
C ALA A 21 -14.95 -0.45 -2.37
N ILE A 22 -13.69 -0.86 -2.13
CA ILE A 22 -12.61 -0.71 -3.10
C ILE A 22 -12.91 -1.49 -4.39
N ILE A 23 -13.43 -2.71 -4.28
CA ILE A 23 -13.84 -3.50 -5.44
C ILE A 23 -15.02 -2.84 -6.18
N ALA A 24 -15.98 -2.28 -5.45
CA ALA A 24 -17.16 -1.67 -6.06
C ALA A 24 -16.85 -0.34 -6.76
N GLN A 25 -16.02 0.52 -6.15
CA GLN A 25 -15.85 1.92 -6.54
C GLN A 25 -14.51 2.23 -7.22
N GLY A 26 -13.47 1.42 -6.97
CA GLY A 26 -12.13 1.64 -7.54
C GLY A 26 -12.06 1.40 -9.06
N ASN A 27 -10.96 1.87 -9.68
CA ASN A 27 -10.64 1.55 -11.06
C ASN A 27 -10.18 0.07 -11.22
N ASP A 28 -9.82 -0.33 -12.43
CA ASP A 28 -9.45 -1.72 -12.71
C ASP A 28 -8.19 -2.17 -11.97
N ASP A 29 -7.23 -1.27 -11.73
CA ASP A 29 -6.03 -1.59 -10.95
C ASP A 29 -6.34 -1.79 -9.46
N HIS A 30 -7.17 -0.93 -8.87
CA HIS A 30 -7.64 -1.11 -7.49
C HIS A 30 -8.34 -2.47 -7.32
N LYS A 31 -9.26 -2.80 -8.24
CA LYS A 31 -9.99 -4.07 -8.25
C LYS A 31 -9.06 -5.27 -8.41
N ARG A 32 -8.08 -5.17 -9.30
CA ARG A 32 -7.11 -6.23 -9.57
C ARG A 32 -6.24 -6.51 -8.35
N VAL A 33 -5.65 -5.46 -7.76
CA VAL A 33 -4.79 -5.60 -6.57
C VAL A 33 -5.58 -6.15 -5.39
N THR A 34 -6.78 -5.60 -5.13
CA THR A 34 -7.64 -6.07 -4.02
C THR A 34 -8.04 -7.53 -4.19
N LYS A 35 -8.39 -7.97 -5.41
CA LYS A 35 -8.69 -9.39 -5.67
C LYS A 35 -7.48 -10.30 -5.46
N LEU A 36 -6.29 -9.88 -5.88
CA LEU A 36 -5.05 -10.64 -5.63
C LEU A 36 -4.79 -10.78 -4.13
N ILE A 37 -4.98 -9.71 -3.35
CA ILE A 37 -4.88 -9.73 -1.88
C ILE A 37 -5.88 -10.72 -1.29
N LEU A 38 -7.16 -10.62 -1.67
CA LEU A 38 -8.22 -11.51 -1.19
C LEU A 38 -7.93 -12.98 -1.50
N ASP A 39 -7.42 -13.27 -2.70
CA ASP A 39 -7.10 -14.62 -3.16
C ASP A 39 -5.79 -15.19 -2.60
N SER A 40 -4.98 -14.36 -1.95
CA SER A 40 -3.70 -14.75 -1.35
C SER A 40 -3.86 -15.25 0.09
N LYS A 41 -2.72 -15.56 0.75
CA LYS A 41 -2.64 -15.83 2.20
C LYS A 41 -2.14 -14.61 2.98
N MET A 42 -2.13 -13.41 2.40
CA MET A 42 -1.67 -12.20 3.03
C MET A 42 -2.37 -11.97 4.38
N LEU A 43 -1.62 -11.45 5.36
CA LEU A 43 -2.11 -11.19 6.71
C LEU A 43 -2.53 -9.73 6.84
N ILE A 44 -3.74 -9.49 7.35
CA ILE A 44 -4.18 -8.16 7.80
C ILE A 44 -4.25 -8.13 9.31
N GLN A 45 -3.64 -7.11 9.90
CA GLN A 45 -3.62 -6.82 11.33
C GLN A 45 -4.28 -5.47 11.59
N VAL A 46 -4.84 -5.29 12.78
CA VAL A 46 -5.30 -3.99 13.28
C VAL A 46 -4.76 -3.86 14.70
N LYS A 47 -4.00 -2.78 14.97
CA LYS A 47 -3.30 -2.56 16.23
C LYS A 47 -3.35 -1.08 16.63
N PRO A 48 -3.16 -0.75 17.93
CA PRO A 48 -3.04 0.64 18.36
C PRO A 48 -1.95 1.41 17.61
N VAL A 49 -2.15 2.70 17.35
CA VAL A 49 -1.17 3.57 16.65
C VAL A 49 0.18 3.62 17.37
N SER A 50 0.21 3.42 18.67
CA SER A 50 1.44 3.32 19.46
C SER A 50 2.36 2.16 19.03
N GLU A 51 1.79 1.09 18.44
CA GLU A 51 2.53 -0.03 17.86
C GLU A 51 2.82 0.20 16.38
N VAL A 52 1.83 0.66 15.60
CA VAL A 52 1.93 0.88 14.15
C VAL A 52 2.82 2.08 13.82
N LYS A 53 2.71 3.18 14.61
CA LYS A 53 3.42 4.47 14.45
C LYS A 53 3.08 5.23 13.15
N ALA A 54 2.03 4.83 12.47
CA ALA A 54 1.50 5.41 11.24
C ALA A 54 0.01 5.09 11.13
N SER A 55 -0.68 5.56 10.09
CA SER A 55 -2.06 5.17 9.78
C SER A 55 -2.15 3.70 9.36
N GLY A 56 -1.12 3.22 8.66
CA GLY A 56 -0.91 1.83 8.27
C GLY A 56 0.56 1.56 8.02
N VAL A 57 0.92 0.30 7.90
CA VAL A 57 2.26 -0.15 7.51
C VAL A 57 2.17 -1.50 6.81
N THR A 58 2.99 -1.67 5.79
CA THR A 58 3.16 -2.93 5.07
C THR A 58 4.57 -3.48 5.28
N GLY A 59 4.68 -4.78 5.46
CA GLY A 59 5.98 -5.43 5.64
C GLY A 59 5.94 -6.92 5.36
N VAL A 60 7.10 -7.57 5.50
CA VAL A 60 7.27 -9.02 5.36
C VAL A 60 7.13 -9.68 6.73
N ILE A 61 6.33 -10.74 6.82
CA ILE A 61 6.00 -11.42 8.09
C ILE A 61 7.26 -11.99 8.76
N SER A 62 8.17 -12.56 7.98
CA SER A 62 9.42 -13.14 8.47
C SER A 62 10.52 -13.01 7.40
N PRO A 63 11.28 -11.91 7.41
CA PRO A 63 12.30 -11.65 6.38
C PRO A 63 13.31 -12.79 6.21
N TRP A 64 13.82 -13.36 7.30
CA TRP A 64 14.78 -14.46 7.24
C TRP A 64 14.20 -15.74 6.60
N ARG A 65 12.91 -16.05 6.86
CA ARG A 65 12.23 -17.20 6.24
C ARG A 65 11.94 -16.94 4.77
N THR A 66 11.46 -15.74 4.44
CA THR A 66 11.20 -15.36 3.05
C THR A 66 12.49 -15.37 2.24
N ARG A 67 13.60 -14.86 2.80
CA ARG A 67 14.93 -14.93 2.16
C ARG A 67 15.34 -16.37 1.84
N GLY A 68 15.13 -17.32 2.76
CA GLY A 68 15.44 -18.74 2.52
C GLY A 68 14.55 -19.42 1.49
N LYS A 69 13.48 -18.76 1.02
CA LYS A 69 12.62 -19.25 -0.07
C LYS A 69 12.98 -18.66 -1.44
N LEU A 70 13.83 -17.62 -1.50
CA LEU A 70 14.18 -16.97 -2.76
C LEU A 70 15.07 -17.84 -3.67
N ASP A 71 15.58 -18.96 -3.16
CA ASP A 71 16.33 -19.95 -3.96
C ASP A 71 15.44 -20.74 -4.94
N GLU A 72 14.12 -20.63 -4.79
CA GLU A 72 13.13 -21.26 -5.67
C GLU A 72 12.17 -20.20 -6.24
N PRO A 73 11.75 -20.29 -7.53
CA PRO A 73 10.80 -19.35 -8.11
C PRO A 73 9.49 -19.30 -7.32
N MET A 74 9.08 -18.10 -6.95
CA MET A 74 7.88 -17.84 -6.17
C MET A 74 6.92 -16.96 -6.99
N GLY A 75 5.69 -17.43 -7.20
CA GLY A 75 4.69 -16.63 -7.91
C GLY A 75 4.08 -15.53 -7.03
N LEU A 76 3.54 -14.48 -7.67
CA LEU A 76 2.99 -13.29 -7.03
C LEU A 76 2.00 -13.57 -5.88
N LYS A 77 1.12 -14.55 -6.04
CA LYS A 77 0.14 -14.93 -5.02
C LYS A 77 0.79 -15.57 -3.78
N GLU A 78 1.87 -16.31 -3.97
CA GLU A 78 2.66 -16.90 -2.90
C GLU A 78 3.46 -15.79 -2.19
N ALA A 79 4.10 -14.91 -2.94
CA ALA A 79 4.82 -13.75 -2.43
C ALA A 79 3.92 -12.85 -1.56
N LEU A 80 2.66 -12.59 -1.98
CA LEU A 80 1.67 -11.91 -1.15
C LEU A 80 1.41 -12.64 0.18
N GLY A 81 1.53 -13.96 0.22
CA GLY A 81 1.40 -14.76 1.44
C GLY A 81 2.51 -14.54 2.47
N GLU A 82 3.64 -13.94 2.09
CA GLU A 82 4.75 -13.58 2.97
C GLU A 82 4.60 -12.15 3.54
N ILE A 83 3.55 -11.41 3.14
CA ILE A 83 3.36 -9.99 3.45
C ILE A 83 2.22 -9.82 4.45
N TYR A 84 2.33 -8.77 5.27
CA TYR A 84 1.24 -8.27 6.11
C TYR A 84 0.97 -6.79 5.84
N ILE A 85 -0.29 -6.37 6.06
CA ILE A 85 -0.70 -4.98 6.26
C ILE A 85 -1.16 -4.86 7.70
N CYS A 86 -0.69 -3.83 8.41
CA CYS A 86 -1.17 -3.48 9.74
C CYS A 86 -1.79 -2.08 9.69
N ILE A 87 -3.06 -1.95 10.09
CA ILE A 87 -3.81 -0.69 10.12
C ILE A 87 -3.88 -0.22 11.57
N ALA A 88 -3.71 1.07 11.83
CA ALA A 88 -3.90 1.63 13.15
C ALA A 88 -5.40 1.66 13.52
N GLU A 89 -5.74 1.26 14.77
CA GLU A 89 -7.11 1.32 15.29
C GLU A 89 -7.68 2.73 15.17
N GLU A 90 -6.87 3.74 15.50
CA GLU A 90 -7.23 5.16 15.47
C GLU A 90 -7.56 5.66 14.05
N THR A 91 -6.94 5.08 13.03
CA THR A 91 -7.28 5.38 11.62
C THR A 91 -8.72 5.00 11.31
N ILE A 92 -9.17 3.86 11.84
CA ILE A 92 -10.55 3.39 11.67
C ILE A 92 -11.49 4.17 12.60
N ASP A 93 -11.11 4.37 13.86
CA ASP A 93 -11.95 5.01 14.87
C ASP A 93 -12.19 6.51 14.58
N THR A 94 -11.22 7.22 13.99
CA THR A 94 -11.32 8.64 13.64
C THR A 94 -11.69 8.90 12.19
N GLY A 95 -11.09 8.16 11.26
CA GLY A 95 -11.32 8.28 9.81
C GLY A 95 -12.53 7.50 9.31
N GLY A 96 -13.08 6.61 10.15
CA GLY A 96 -14.19 5.73 9.79
C GLY A 96 -13.87 4.84 8.58
N GLN A 97 -14.88 4.59 7.79
CA GLN A 97 -14.78 3.77 6.57
C GLN A 97 -13.78 4.36 5.56
N ARG A 98 -13.80 5.68 5.35
CA ARG A 98 -12.87 6.40 4.47
C ARG A 98 -11.41 6.19 4.88
N GLY A 99 -11.09 6.34 6.18
CA GLY A 99 -9.74 6.13 6.69
C GLY A 99 -9.24 4.70 6.46
N CYS A 100 -10.12 3.71 6.67
CA CYS A 100 -9.83 2.30 6.42
C CYS A 100 -9.59 2.05 4.92
N GLU A 101 -10.47 2.53 4.04
CA GLU A 101 -10.34 2.40 2.58
C GLU A 101 -9.06 3.04 2.05
N GLY A 102 -8.81 4.32 2.40
CA GLY A 102 -7.62 5.04 1.96
C GLY A 102 -6.31 4.36 2.39
N THR A 103 -6.26 3.88 3.64
CA THR A 103 -5.11 3.12 4.14
C THR A 103 -4.96 1.79 3.42
N LEU A 104 -6.03 1.02 3.21
CA LEU A 104 -5.96 -0.26 2.49
C LEU A 104 -5.55 -0.09 1.02
N VAL A 105 -5.95 0.99 0.36
CA VAL A 105 -5.52 1.29 -1.02
C VAL A 105 -4.03 1.61 -1.05
N HIS A 106 -3.55 2.47 -0.16
CA HIS A 106 -2.13 2.86 -0.06
C HIS A 106 -1.24 1.66 0.31
N GLU A 107 -1.54 0.98 1.40
CA GLU A 107 -0.79 -0.18 1.88
C GLU A 107 -0.94 -1.40 0.95
N GLY A 108 -2.09 -1.55 0.31
CA GLY A 108 -2.32 -2.57 -0.71
C GLY A 108 -1.43 -2.40 -1.93
N ARG A 109 -1.12 -1.14 -2.30
CA ARG A 109 -0.13 -0.87 -3.35
C ARG A 109 1.27 -1.28 -2.91
N HIS A 110 1.71 -0.93 -1.70
CA HIS A 110 2.98 -1.41 -1.16
C HIS A 110 3.05 -2.94 -1.10
N ALA A 111 1.98 -3.60 -0.66
CA ALA A 111 1.93 -5.06 -0.60
C ALA A 111 2.09 -5.69 -2.00
N TYR A 112 1.48 -5.10 -3.01
CA TYR A 112 1.63 -5.54 -4.39
C TYR A 112 3.06 -5.33 -4.90
N ASP A 113 3.66 -4.16 -4.67
CA ASP A 113 5.03 -3.86 -5.11
C ASP A 113 6.06 -4.75 -4.38
N PHE A 114 5.90 -5.00 -3.07
CA PHE A 114 6.75 -5.94 -2.34
C PHE A 114 6.58 -7.38 -2.83
N ALA A 115 5.38 -7.79 -3.20
CA ALA A 115 5.17 -9.13 -3.77
C ALA A 115 5.84 -9.27 -5.15
N GLN A 116 5.75 -8.24 -6.00
CA GLN A 116 6.46 -8.23 -7.29
C GLN A 116 8.00 -8.25 -7.08
N MET A 117 8.50 -7.52 -6.10
CA MET A 117 9.92 -7.55 -5.74
C MET A 117 10.33 -8.95 -5.28
N ILE A 118 9.58 -9.61 -4.39
CA ILE A 118 9.86 -10.97 -3.91
C ILE A 118 9.84 -11.97 -5.08
N GLU A 119 8.80 -11.92 -5.94
CA GLU A 119 8.68 -12.74 -7.14
C GLU A 119 9.92 -12.56 -8.03
N SER A 120 10.28 -11.31 -8.35
CA SER A 120 11.42 -11.02 -9.23
C SER A 120 12.77 -11.42 -8.63
N LEU A 121 12.95 -11.29 -7.32
CA LEU A 121 14.16 -11.73 -6.62
C LEU A 121 14.27 -13.25 -6.61
N SER A 122 13.17 -13.99 -6.50
CA SER A 122 13.17 -15.46 -6.55
C SER A 122 13.52 -16.01 -7.94
N GLU A 123 13.43 -15.19 -8.97
CA GLU A 123 13.81 -15.52 -10.35
C GLU A 123 15.14 -14.87 -10.79
N ALA A 124 15.85 -14.18 -9.89
CA ALA A 124 17.04 -13.38 -10.23
C ALA A 124 18.15 -14.19 -10.90
N ASP A 125 18.36 -15.43 -10.50
CA ASP A 125 19.36 -16.33 -11.10
C ASP A 125 18.98 -16.75 -12.53
N ILE A 126 17.69 -16.80 -12.85
CA ILE A 126 17.18 -17.18 -14.17
C ILE A 126 17.08 -15.92 -15.06
N ASN A 127 16.68 -14.79 -14.50
CA ASN A 127 16.40 -13.57 -15.25
C ASN A 127 16.84 -12.29 -14.51
N PRO A 128 18.16 -12.06 -14.34
CA PRO A 128 18.68 -10.94 -13.55
C PRO A 128 18.28 -9.56 -14.08
N LEU A 129 17.93 -9.44 -15.36
CA LEU A 129 17.49 -8.17 -15.98
C LEU A 129 16.05 -7.79 -15.65
N LYS A 130 15.28 -8.69 -15.06
CA LYS A 130 13.89 -8.44 -14.66
C LYS A 130 13.69 -8.20 -13.17
N VAL A 131 14.78 -8.08 -12.42
CA VAL A 131 14.69 -7.78 -10.99
C VAL A 131 13.99 -6.42 -10.80
N PHE A 132 12.89 -6.45 -10.06
CA PHE A 132 12.11 -5.28 -9.65
C PHE A 132 12.42 -5.02 -8.17
N ASP A 133 13.12 -3.95 -7.87
CA ASP A 133 13.51 -3.57 -6.51
C ASP A 133 13.43 -2.04 -6.38
N PRO A 134 12.21 -1.47 -6.26
CA PRO A 134 12.01 -0.04 -6.29
C PRO A 134 12.58 0.65 -5.04
N THR A 135 12.93 1.91 -5.18
CA THR A 135 13.36 2.79 -4.09
C THR A 135 12.16 3.21 -3.23
N LEU A 136 12.43 3.73 -2.02
CA LEU A 136 11.39 4.32 -1.17
C LEU A 136 10.60 5.41 -1.89
N TYR A 137 11.29 6.25 -2.69
CA TYR A 137 10.63 7.28 -3.49
C TYR A 137 9.61 6.69 -4.46
N GLU A 138 10.00 5.65 -5.21
CA GLU A 138 9.13 5.00 -6.19
C GLU A 138 7.93 4.30 -5.54
N LEU A 139 8.16 3.63 -4.40
CA LEU A 139 7.10 2.98 -3.61
C LEU A 139 6.05 3.99 -3.15
N GLU A 140 6.49 5.06 -2.50
CA GLU A 140 5.59 6.08 -1.93
C GLU A 140 4.90 6.89 -3.04
N LEU A 141 5.61 7.19 -4.14
CA LEU A 141 5.01 7.86 -5.29
C LEU A 141 3.86 7.01 -5.87
N ALA A 142 4.09 5.72 -6.07
CA ALA A 142 3.08 4.80 -6.59
C ALA A 142 1.89 4.66 -5.62
N ALA A 143 2.13 4.53 -4.31
CA ALA A 143 1.08 4.38 -3.32
C ALA A 143 0.21 5.63 -3.19
N HIS A 144 0.81 6.82 -3.16
CA HIS A 144 0.05 8.08 -3.11
C HIS A 144 -0.72 8.36 -4.39
N LYS A 145 -0.18 8.04 -5.59
CA LYS A 145 -0.92 8.11 -6.86
C LYS A 145 -2.14 7.19 -6.82
N THR A 146 -1.94 5.94 -6.44
CA THR A 146 -3.03 4.96 -6.33
C THR A 146 -4.12 5.42 -5.35
N ALA A 147 -3.74 5.98 -4.19
CA ALA A 147 -4.70 6.54 -3.24
C ALA A 147 -5.46 7.74 -3.82
N GLY A 148 -4.77 8.66 -4.51
CA GLY A 148 -5.41 9.81 -5.18
C GLY A 148 -6.38 9.39 -6.27
N GLU A 149 -6.02 8.42 -7.11
CA GLU A 149 -6.91 7.84 -8.12
C GLU A 149 -8.16 7.21 -7.50
N TYR A 150 -8.02 6.51 -6.37
CA TYR A 150 -9.16 5.96 -5.65
C TYR A 150 -10.10 7.05 -5.15
N MET A 151 -9.57 8.12 -4.56
CA MET A 151 -10.37 9.26 -4.10
C MET A 151 -11.16 9.90 -5.24
N LEU A 152 -10.55 10.02 -6.44
CA LEU A 152 -11.25 10.51 -7.63
C LEU A 152 -12.33 9.53 -8.14
N CYS A 153 -12.09 8.22 -8.06
CA CYS A 153 -13.10 7.21 -8.43
C CYS A 153 -14.32 7.26 -7.50
N VAL A 154 -14.10 7.36 -6.20
CA VAL A 154 -15.18 7.49 -5.19
C VAL A 154 -15.93 8.81 -5.39
N ASN A 155 -15.23 9.90 -5.69
CA ASN A 155 -15.75 11.23 -6.02
C ASN A 155 -16.78 11.79 -5.01
N ARG A 156 -16.61 11.49 -3.73
CA ARG A 156 -17.39 12.11 -2.64
C ARG A 156 -16.59 13.24 -2.01
N GLY A 157 -17.31 14.28 -1.53
CA GLY A 157 -16.67 15.49 -1.01
C GLY A 157 -15.65 15.23 0.08
N GLU A 158 -15.92 14.31 1.00
CA GLU A 158 -14.99 13.96 2.08
C GLU A 158 -13.69 13.30 1.60
N TYR A 159 -13.72 12.51 0.51
CA TYR A 159 -12.51 11.93 -0.11
C TYR A 159 -11.71 12.97 -0.87
N ILE A 160 -12.42 13.81 -1.64
CA ILE A 160 -11.78 14.90 -2.41
C ILE A 160 -11.12 15.90 -1.47
N ASN A 161 -11.80 16.34 -0.42
CA ASN A 161 -11.24 17.28 0.56
C ASN A 161 -10.00 16.70 1.24
N GLU A 162 -10.04 15.43 1.67
CA GLU A 162 -8.87 14.76 2.24
C GLU A 162 -7.70 14.73 1.26
N GLY A 163 -7.94 14.38 -0.01
CA GLY A 163 -6.89 14.36 -1.03
C GLY A 163 -6.28 15.74 -1.29
N LEU A 164 -7.08 16.80 -1.24
CA LEU A 164 -6.60 18.19 -1.34
C LEU A 164 -5.80 18.59 -0.11
N ASP A 165 -6.27 18.27 1.10
CA ASP A 165 -5.59 18.57 2.37
C ASP A 165 -4.25 17.83 2.48
N LEU A 166 -4.18 16.60 1.98
CA LEU A 166 -2.95 15.83 1.92
C LEU A 166 -1.99 16.29 0.80
N GLY A 167 -2.45 17.12 -0.13
CA GLY A 167 -1.70 17.57 -1.30
C GLY A 167 -1.49 16.48 -2.37
N ILE A 168 -2.21 15.35 -2.29
CA ILE A 168 -2.17 14.29 -3.32
C ILE A 168 -3.13 14.55 -4.46
N LEU A 169 -4.16 15.37 -4.23
CA LEU A 169 -5.02 15.93 -5.27
C LEU A 169 -4.72 17.40 -5.49
N GLY A 170 -4.91 17.85 -6.72
CA GLY A 170 -4.96 19.24 -7.14
C GLY A 170 -6.35 19.59 -7.67
N LYS A 171 -6.62 20.90 -7.81
CA LYS A 171 -7.87 21.40 -8.36
C LYS A 171 -7.60 22.46 -9.42
N GLU A 172 -8.17 22.28 -10.59
CA GLU A 172 -8.09 23.27 -11.69
C GLU A 172 -9.00 24.48 -11.43
N ALA A 173 -8.78 25.55 -12.18
CA ALA A 173 -9.67 26.74 -12.18
C ALA A 173 -11.13 26.39 -12.56
N THR A 174 -11.34 25.35 -13.33
CA THR A 174 -12.64 24.81 -13.69
C THR A 174 -13.36 24.11 -12.54
N GLY A 175 -12.64 23.83 -11.45
CA GLY A 175 -13.12 23.07 -10.30
C GLY A 175 -12.88 21.55 -10.42
N GLN A 176 -12.36 21.04 -11.55
CA GLN A 176 -12.03 19.64 -11.73
C GLN A 176 -10.83 19.26 -10.86
N CYS A 177 -10.92 18.11 -10.16
CA CYS A 177 -9.84 17.56 -9.36
C CYS A 177 -9.03 16.54 -10.17
N PHE A 178 -7.72 16.46 -9.87
CA PHE A 178 -6.79 15.56 -10.52
C PHE A 178 -5.73 15.08 -9.51
N VAL A 179 -5.03 13.98 -9.79
CA VAL A 179 -3.88 13.53 -8.99
C VAL A 179 -2.72 14.48 -9.23
N SER A 180 -2.21 15.11 -8.18
CA SER A 180 -1.16 16.13 -8.25
C SER A 180 0.22 15.53 -8.09
N ASP A 181 0.92 15.26 -9.20
CA ASP A 181 2.30 14.78 -9.16
C ASP A 181 3.23 15.71 -8.35
N ASP A 182 3.09 17.01 -8.52
CA ASP A 182 3.93 17.98 -7.80
C ASP A 182 3.58 18.04 -6.31
N GLY A 183 2.30 17.93 -5.96
CA GLY A 183 1.86 17.84 -4.58
C GLY A 183 2.40 16.57 -3.90
N ILE A 184 2.32 15.43 -4.58
CA ILE A 184 2.89 14.16 -4.07
C ILE A 184 4.41 14.30 -3.90
N LYS A 185 5.15 14.81 -4.89
CA LYS A 185 6.60 15.04 -4.79
C LYS A 185 6.98 15.94 -3.61
N LEU A 186 6.23 17.01 -3.38
CA LEU A 186 6.43 17.89 -2.24
C LEU A 186 6.20 17.14 -0.92
N ARG A 187 5.15 16.32 -0.83
CA ARG A 187 4.86 15.48 0.32
C ARG A 187 5.98 14.48 0.59
N LEU A 188 6.49 13.81 -0.45
CA LEU A 188 7.60 12.86 -0.33
C LEU A 188 8.87 13.52 0.20
N LYS A 189 9.20 14.70 -0.33
CA LYS A 189 10.32 15.52 0.16
C LYS A 189 10.15 15.90 1.62
N THR A 190 8.95 16.32 2.03
CA THR A 190 8.69 16.84 3.38
C THR A 190 8.62 15.74 4.42
N ASN A 191 7.93 14.64 4.13
CA ASN A 191 7.61 13.60 5.12
C ASN A 191 8.62 12.45 5.14
N TYR A 192 9.26 12.16 3.98
CA TYR A 192 10.17 11.01 3.83
C TYR A 192 11.61 11.43 3.52
N SER A 193 11.83 12.74 3.26
CA SER A 193 13.15 13.29 2.87
C SER A 193 13.71 12.68 1.57
N VAL A 194 12.85 12.20 0.68
CA VAL A 194 13.24 11.62 -0.62
C VAL A 194 12.79 12.48 -1.79
N THR A 195 13.57 12.47 -2.89
CA THR A 195 13.30 13.29 -4.08
C THR A 195 13.67 12.51 -5.35
N HIS A 196 13.03 12.84 -6.47
CA HIS A 196 13.29 12.19 -7.77
C HIS A 196 14.76 12.35 -8.24
N ASP A 197 15.28 13.58 -8.15
CA ASP A 197 16.62 13.94 -8.69
C ASP A 197 17.71 13.92 -7.61
N GLY A 198 17.43 13.41 -6.41
CA GLY A 198 18.35 13.37 -5.28
C GLY A 198 18.35 12.03 -4.57
N ASP A 199 18.27 12.06 -3.24
CA ASP A 199 18.15 10.85 -2.44
C ASP A 199 16.78 10.22 -2.64
N GLN A 200 16.74 9.02 -3.19
CA GLN A 200 15.52 8.24 -3.39
C GLN A 200 15.23 7.27 -2.23
N GLY A 201 16.09 7.24 -1.22
CA GLY A 201 15.97 6.36 -0.07
C GLY A 201 16.41 4.92 -0.37
N ARG A 202 16.14 4.02 0.58
CA ARG A 202 16.51 2.61 0.50
C ARG A 202 15.68 1.86 -0.55
N LEU A 203 16.24 0.76 -1.04
CA LEU A 203 15.53 -0.20 -1.89
C LEU A 203 14.44 -0.95 -1.10
N ALA A 204 13.41 -1.41 -1.78
CA ALA A 204 12.31 -2.18 -1.20
C ALA A 204 12.82 -3.42 -0.44
N SER A 205 13.76 -4.15 -1.01
CA SER A 205 14.38 -5.33 -0.39
C SER A 205 15.12 -5.02 0.92
N GLU A 206 15.75 -3.85 1.02
CA GLU A 206 16.41 -3.38 2.25
C GLU A 206 15.40 -2.94 3.31
N ILE A 207 14.31 -2.27 2.87
CA ILE A 207 13.24 -1.81 3.78
C ILE A 207 12.60 -2.99 4.50
N VAL A 208 12.33 -4.07 3.77
CA VAL A 208 11.68 -5.27 4.33
C VAL A 208 12.67 -6.32 4.86
N GLY A 209 13.98 -6.05 4.83
CA GLY A 209 15.02 -6.90 5.42
C GLY A 209 15.36 -8.17 4.61
N LEU A 210 15.16 -8.15 3.30
CA LEU A 210 15.54 -9.25 2.40
C LEU A 210 16.98 -9.13 1.87
N ARG A 211 17.56 -7.94 1.92
CA ARG A 211 18.98 -7.63 1.67
C ARG A 211 19.61 -7.03 2.90
#